data_190d54f92d905a3b2675de441b9e6c96
#
_entry.id   190d54f92d905a3b2675de441b9e6c96
#
_cell.length_a   1.000
_cell.length_b   1.000
_cell.length_c   1.000
_cell.angle_alpha   90.00
_cell.angle_beta   90.00
_cell.angle_gamma   90.00
#
_symmetry.space_group_name_H-M   'P 1'
#
loop_
_entity.id
_entity.type
_entity.pdbx_description
1 polymer ?
#
loop_
_entity_poly.entity_id
_entity_poly.type
_entity_poly.pdbx_seq_one_letter_code
_entity_poly.pdbx_strand_id
1 'polypeptide(L)'
;MNSKRIREVIEKHAATATGNLGVYFKDLVTGEEIGHFENEIYPSASVFKVFVLAEMFRQINEGKYGLHDRFPLKDEDKSPGSGVMQLMESGMEPTIKDYATLMMILSDNTSADFLFKLTGRENIIANVLEPLELKATKCDLTCKDLIAVCFQDKPGEDNLSDNRDLRNTDAFTGKLELNDETSPRDVAKVLELMYTGKWVNAEASEQALDIMKLCQTNGRIPKFLPKGTPVAHKTGTMDRVANDAGIVYTPKGDYILTMFYNGNTASEEEYSKNTHNFFSEGLLAHISEDVYNAYVE
;
A
#
# COMPACT_ATOMS: atom_id res chain seq x y z
N MET A 1 16.51 4.68 21.27
CA MET A 1 15.95 3.46 20.60
C MET A 1 16.78 2.23 20.93
N ASN A 2 16.16 1.05 21.12
CA ASN A 2 16.85 -0.22 21.34
C ASN A 2 16.75 -1.10 20.07
N SER A 3 17.63 -0.83 19.10
CA SER A 3 17.67 -1.53 17.79
C SER A 3 17.80 -3.04 17.93
N LYS A 4 18.56 -3.51 18.93
CA LYS A 4 18.70 -4.94 19.18
C LYS A 4 17.35 -5.57 19.52
N ARG A 5 16.56 -4.90 20.36
CA ARG A 5 15.23 -5.39 20.75
C ARG A 5 14.24 -5.37 19.59
N ILE A 6 14.25 -4.33 18.76
CA ILE A 6 13.40 -4.28 17.56
C ILE A 6 13.75 -5.43 16.61
N ARG A 7 15.04 -5.70 16.40
CA ARG A 7 15.47 -6.84 15.58
C ARG A 7 15.00 -8.17 16.15
N GLU A 8 15.17 -8.39 17.46
CA GLU A 8 14.71 -9.60 18.15
C GLU A 8 13.19 -9.79 18.02
N VAL A 9 12.41 -8.71 18.10
CA VAL A 9 10.95 -8.72 17.88
C VAL A 9 10.62 -9.18 16.46
N ILE A 10 11.22 -8.58 15.46
CA ILE A 10 10.96 -8.92 14.05
C ILE A 10 11.34 -10.39 13.78
N GLU A 11 12.51 -10.84 14.23
CA GLU A 11 12.99 -12.22 14.07
C GLU A 11 12.08 -13.24 14.78
N LYS A 12 11.58 -12.92 15.97
CA LYS A 12 10.64 -13.76 16.73
C LYS A 12 9.35 -13.99 15.94
N HIS A 13 8.77 -12.93 15.40
CA HIS A 13 7.53 -13.04 14.60
C HIS A 13 7.79 -13.72 13.26
N ALA A 14 8.90 -13.43 12.61
CA ALA A 14 9.29 -14.08 11.35
C ALA A 14 9.45 -15.60 11.51
N ALA A 15 9.97 -16.07 12.64
CA ALA A 15 10.10 -17.51 12.93
C ALA A 15 8.75 -18.24 13.07
N THR A 16 7.65 -17.52 13.30
CA THR A 16 6.29 -18.09 13.40
C THR A 16 5.46 -17.90 12.14
N ALA A 17 5.94 -17.11 11.20
CA ALA A 17 5.27 -16.86 9.93
C ALA A 17 5.25 -18.14 9.07
N THR A 18 4.10 -18.50 8.53
CA THR A 18 3.92 -19.68 7.66
C THR A 18 4.05 -19.34 6.17
N GLY A 19 4.13 -18.06 5.84
CA GLY A 19 4.35 -17.52 4.49
C GLY A 19 5.63 -16.69 4.42
N ASN A 20 5.76 -15.93 3.35
CA ASN A 20 6.89 -15.03 3.12
C ASN A 20 6.61 -13.69 3.80
N LEU A 21 7.38 -13.35 4.81
CA LEU A 21 7.29 -12.08 5.53
C LEU A 21 8.48 -11.19 5.19
N GLY A 22 8.21 -9.99 4.69
CA GLY A 22 9.18 -8.93 4.52
C GLY A 22 8.88 -7.77 5.48
N VAL A 23 9.88 -7.29 6.19
CA VAL A 23 9.76 -6.16 7.12
C VAL A 23 10.90 -5.19 6.92
N TYR A 24 10.60 -3.90 6.89
CA TYR A 24 11.61 -2.86 6.99
C TYR A 24 11.16 -1.82 8.03
N PHE A 25 12.07 -1.52 8.92
CA PHE A 25 11.94 -0.49 9.94
C PHE A 25 13.04 0.56 9.75
N LYS A 26 12.68 1.85 9.89
CA LYS A 26 13.63 2.96 9.91
C LYS A 26 13.26 3.96 10.98
N ASP A 27 14.19 4.22 11.89
CA ASP A 27 14.09 5.34 12.82
C ASP A 27 14.37 6.65 12.07
N LEU A 28 13.39 7.53 12.03
CA LEU A 28 13.49 8.81 11.32
C LEU A 28 14.26 9.90 12.09
N VAL A 29 14.60 9.64 13.36
CA VAL A 29 15.43 10.52 14.19
C VAL A 29 16.91 10.19 14.03
N THR A 30 17.26 8.90 14.13
CA THR A 30 18.66 8.46 14.09
C THR A 30 19.12 8.01 12.71
N GLY A 31 18.20 7.67 11.83
CA GLY A 31 18.46 7.07 10.52
C GLY A 31 18.79 5.58 10.57
N GLU A 32 18.69 4.93 11.75
CA GLU A 32 18.98 3.51 11.88
C GLU A 32 17.94 2.65 11.20
N GLU A 33 18.40 1.60 10.49
CA GLU A 33 17.57 0.71 9.67
C GLU A 33 17.66 -0.73 10.17
N ILE A 34 16.52 -1.42 10.15
CA ILE A 34 16.43 -2.86 10.46
C ILE A 34 15.57 -3.50 9.37
N GLY A 35 16.08 -4.54 8.74
CA GLY A 35 15.37 -5.26 7.68
C GLY A 35 15.30 -6.75 7.94
N HIS A 36 14.23 -7.37 7.42
CA HIS A 36 14.05 -8.81 7.29
C HIS A 36 13.43 -9.06 5.92
N PHE A 37 14.17 -9.64 4.99
CA PHE A 37 13.80 -9.78 3.58
C PHE A 37 13.25 -8.48 2.94
N GLU A 38 13.79 -7.36 3.38
CA GLU A 38 13.32 -6.02 3.04
C GLU A 38 13.53 -5.62 1.58
N ASN A 39 14.37 -6.34 0.85
CA ASN A 39 14.64 -6.11 -0.57
C ASN A 39 13.99 -7.16 -1.49
N GLU A 40 13.34 -8.18 -0.91
CA GLU A 40 12.64 -9.18 -1.67
C GLU A 40 11.38 -8.61 -2.32
N ILE A 41 10.97 -9.22 -3.43
CA ILE A 41 9.80 -8.79 -4.21
C ILE A 41 8.54 -9.42 -3.63
N TYR A 42 7.54 -8.56 -3.38
CA TYR A 42 6.21 -8.96 -2.92
C TYR A 42 5.13 -8.39 -3.83
N PRO A 43 3.99 -9.09 -4.01
CA PRO A 43 2.80 -8.49 -4.60
C PRO A 43 2.43 -7.24 -3.80
N SER A 44 2.38 -6.08 -4.47
CA SER A 44 2.13 -4.81 -3.78
C SER A 44 0.67 -4.69 -3.32
N ALA A 45 -0.25 -5.37 -4.02
CA ALA A 45 -1.66 -5.09 -3.88
C ALA A 45 -1.89 -3.57 -3.87
N SER A 46 -2.81 -3.05 -3.08
CA SER A 46 -3.11 -1.61 -3.07
C SER A 46 -2.01 -0.70 -2.49
N VAL A 47 -0.85 -1.23 -2.08
CA VAL A 47 0.28 -0.36 -1.65
C VAL A 47 0.86 0.42 -2.83
N PHE A 48 0.74 -0.07 -4.07
CA PHE A 48 1.18 0.69 -5.27
C PHE A 48 0.55 2.09 -5.36
N LYS A 49 -0.61 2.32 -4.75
CA LYS A 49 -1.31 3.61 -4.70
C LYS A 49 -0.47 4.73 -4.06
N VAL A 50 0.54 4.37 -3.26
CA VAL A 50 1.54 5.32 -2.73
C VAL A 50 2.35 5.95 -3.87
N PHE A 51 2.72 5.18 -4.89
CA PHE A 51 3.47 5.69 -6.06
C PHE A 51 2.57 6.55 -6.96
N VAL A 52 1.29 6.20 -7.09
CA VAL A 52 0.29 7.02 -7.79
C VAL A 52 0.12 8.38 -7.09
N LEU A 53 -0.01 8.36 -5.75
CA LEU A 53 -0.12 9.58 -4.94
C LEU A 53 1.12 10.46 -5.10
N ALA A 54 2.29 9.85 -5.10
CA ALA A 54 3.57 10.55 -5.28
C ALA A 54 3.62 11.27 -6.63
N GLU A 55 3.33 10.58 -7.72
CA GLU A 55 3.33 11.18 -9.06
C GLU A 55 2.23 12.23 -9.23
N MET A 56 1.06 12.02 -8.64
CA MET A 56 -0.02 13.01 -8.64
C MET A 56 0.45 14.35 -8.05
N PHE A 57 1.07 14.34 -6.88
CA PHE A 57 1.58 15.58 -6.25
C PHE A 57 2.73 16.21 -7.04
N ARG A 58 3.55 15.40 -7.71
CA ARG A 58 4.59 15.92 -8.59
C ARG A 58 3.97 16.67 -9.77
N GLN A 59 2.93 16.12 -10.40
CA GLN A 59 2.24 16.77 -11.52
C GLN A 59 1.46 18.02 -11.09
N ILE A 60 0.89 18.02 -9.88
CA ILE A 60 0.28 19.23 -9.29
C ILE A 60 1.31 20.33 -9.15
N ASN A 61 2.51 20.02 -8.64
CA ASN A 61 3.59 21.00 -8.50
C ASN A 61 4.08 21.52 -9.85
N GLU A 62 3.97 20.74 -10.91
CA GLU A 62 4.25 21.17 -12.29
C GLU A 62 3.13 22.02 -12.90
N GLY A 63 2.00 22.17 -12.22
CA GLY A 63 0.87 22.95 -12.69
C GLY A 63 0.03 22.27 -13.77
N LYS A 64 0.13 20.94 -13.92
CA LYS A 64 -0.68 20.21 -14.89
C LYS A 64 -2.16 20.23 -14.52
N TYR A 65 -2.46 20.18 -13.24
CA TYR A 65 -3.79 20.29 -12.62
C TYR A 65 -3.65 20.67 -11.15
N GLY A 66 -4.75 21.07 -10.52
CA GLY A 66 -4.79 21.41 -9.09
C GLY A 66 -5.59 20.41 -8.26
N LEU A 67 -5.36 20.37 -6.94
CA LEU A 67 -6.10 19.51 -6.01
C LEU A 67 -7.62 19.70 -6.06
N HIS A 68 -8.07 20.89 -6.44
CA HIS A 68 -9.50 21.26 -6.48
C HIS A 68 -10.10 21.19 -7.88
N ASP A 69 -9.34 20.80 -8.89
CA ASP A 69 -9.87 20.55 -10.22
C ASP A 69 -10.83 19.37 -10.17
N ARG A 70 -11.92 19.47 -10.93
CA ARG A 70 -13.02 18.51 -10.91
C ARG A 70 -13.05 17.70 -12.18
N PHE A 71 -13.30 16.41 -12.03
CA PHE A 71 -13.42 15.48 -13.14
C PHE A 71 -14.67 14.62 -12.97
N PRO A 72 -15.49 14.48 -14.04
CA PRO A 72 -16.70 13.70 -13.95
C PRO A 72 -16.38 12.20 -13.78
N LEU A 73 -17.08 11.56 -12.85
CA LEU A 73 -17.11 10.11 -12.74
C LEU A 73 -17.96 9.55 -13.90
N LYS A 74 -17.42 8.63 -14.67
CA LYS A 74 -18.12 7.96 -15.76
C LYS A 74 -18.34 6.49 -15.42
N ASP A 75 -19.34 5.84 -16.02
CA ASP A 75 -19.59 4.42 -15.80
C ASP A 75 -18.44 3.54 -16.26
N GLU A 76 -17.80 3.89 -17.39
CA GLU A 76 -16.64 3.19 -17.92
C GLU A 76 -15.38 3.25 -17.03
N ASP A 77 -15.29 4.24 -16.14
CA ASP A 77 -14.18 4.42 -15.22
C ASP A 77 -14.34 3.63 -13.91
N LYS A 78 -15.51 3.03 -13.67
CA LYS A 78 -15.78 2.28 -12.46
C LYS A 78 -15.00 0.97 -12.42
N SER A 79 -14.33 0.74 -11.33
CA SER A 79 -13.51 -0.46 -11.08
C SER A 79 -14.08 -1.25 -9.91
N PRO A 80 -14.17 -2.59 -10.01
CA PRO A 80 -14.73 -3.43 -8.96
C PRO A 80 -13.81 -3.52 -7.73
N GLY A 81 -14.31 -4.12 -6.66
CA GLY A 81 -13.55 -4.43 -5.45
C GLY A 81 -13.70 -3.35 -4.38
N SER A 82 -12.57 -2.87 -3.85
CA SER A 82 -12.58 -1.95 -2.71
C SER A 82 -13.10 -0.57 -3.06
N GLY A 83 -13.74 0.07 -2.09
CA GLY A 83 -14.17 1.46 -2.18
C GLY A 83 -15.65 1.63 -2.51
N VAL A 84 -16.08 2.88 -2.59
CA VAL A 84 -17.49 3.27 -2.72
C VAL A 84 -17.79 3.98 -4.04
N MET A 85 -16.80 4.51 -4.74
CA MET A 85 -17.00 5.29 -5.97
C MET A 85 -17.68 4.48 -7.08
N GLN A 86 -17.44 3.18 -7.16
CA GLN A 86 -18.13 2.30 -8.10
C GLN A 86 -19.66 2.28 -7.91
N LEU A 87 -20.16 2.63 -6.72
CA LEU A 87 -21.59 2.64 -6.37
C LEU A 87 -22.22 4.01 -6.54
N MET A 88 -21.45 5.04 -6.83
CA MET A 88 -21.94 6.41 -6.99
C MET A 88 -22.54 6.61 -8.39
N GLU A 89 -23.42 7.60 -8.49
CA GLU A 89 -24.02 7.97 -9.78
C GLU A 89 -22.97 8.61 -10.70
N SER A 90 -22.98 8.22 -11.96
CA SER A 90 -22.15 8.84 -12.99
C SER A 90 -22.59 10.29 -13.23
N GLY A 91 -21.62 11.14 -13.56
CA GLY A 91 -21.82 12.58 -13.73
C GLY A 91 -21.55 13.40 -12.47
N MET A 92 -21.36 12.79 -11.29
CA MET A 92 -20.79 13.55 -10.18
C MET A 92 -19.36 14.01 -10.52
N GLU A 93 -18.94 15.16 -10.00
CA GLU A 93 -17.66 15.79 -10.32
C GLU A 93 -16.79 15.92 -9.06
N PRO A 94 -16.16 14.81 -8.56
CA PRO A 94 -15.24 14.88 -7.45
C PRO A 94 -14.00 15.70 -7.83
N THR A 95 -13.37 16.30 -6.83
CA THR A 95 -12.06 16.93 -7.01
C THR A 95 -10.94 15.87 -7.07
N ILE A 96 -9.76 16.25 -7.59
CA ILE A 96 -8.53 15.42 -7.49
C ILE A 96 -8.26 15.04 -6.02
N LYS A 97 -8.49 15.98 -5.08
CA LYS A 97 -8.36 15.71 -3.64
C LYS A 97 -9.33 14.65 -3.16
N ASP A 98 -10.59 14.66 -3.62
CA ASP A 98 -11.58 13.64 -3.25
C ASP A 98 -11.17 12.26 -3.75
N TYR A 99 -10.74 12.16 -5.02
CA TYR A 99 -10.20 10.92 -5.58
C TYR A 99 -8.98 10.42 -4.79
N ALA A 100 -8.00 11.29 -4.52
CA ALA A 100 -6.80 10.91 -3.75
C ALA A 100 -7.16 10.48 -2.32
N THR A 101 -8.09 11.19 -1.68
CA THR A 101 -8.56 10.83 -0.34
C THR A 101 -9.19 9.45 -0.34
N LEU A 102 -10.16 9.17 -1.20
CA LEU A 102 -10.82 7.87 -1.27
C LEU A 102 -9.86 6.74 -1.65
N MET A 103 -8.95 6.98 -2.59
CA MET A 103 -7.88 6.05 -2.95
C MET A 103 -7.06 5.61 -1.73
N MET A 104 -6.71 6.54 -0.86
CA MET A 104 -5.84 6.23 0.28
C MET A 104 -6.62 5.72 1.49
N ILE A 105 -7.76 6.32 1.85
CA ILE A 105 -8.45 6.02 3.12
C ILE A 105 -9.29 4.74 3.09
N LEU A 106 -9.91 4.43 1.95
CA LEU A 106 -10.75 3.24 1.72
C LEU A 106 -10.13 2.27 0.71
N SER A 107 -8.95 2.61 0.21
CA SER A 107 -8.36 1.86 -0.90
C SER A 107 -9.28 1.81 -2.15
N ASP A 108 -10.08 2.85 -2.40
CA ASP A 108 -11.07 2.89 -3.49
C ASP A 108 -10.42 2.63 -4.85
N ASN A 109 -10.87 1.58 -5.54
CA ASN A 109 -10.28 1.15 -6.79
C ASN A 109 -10.65 2.05 -7.96
N THR A 110 -11.89 2.54 -8.00
CA THR A 110 -12.32 3.49 -9.03
C THR A 110 -11.50 4.78 -8.96
N SER A 111 -11.33 5.31 -7.76
CA SER A 111 -10.48 6.49 -7.52
C SER A 111 -9.02 6.25 -7.88
N ALA A 112 -8.51 5.06 -7.56
CA ALA A 112 -7.13 4.69 -7.89
C ALA A 112 -6.91 4.60 -9.40
N ASP A 113 -7.80 3.94 -10.11
CA ASP A 113 -7.68 3.74 -11.55
C ASP A 113 -7.86 5.05 -12.32
N PHE A 114 -8.74 5.93 -11.82
CA PHE A 114 -8.85 7.29 -12.35
C PHE A 114 -7.52 8.05 -12.20
N LEU A 115 -6.93 8.07 -11.00
CA LEU A 115 -5.66 8.77 -10.76
C LEU A 115 -4.48 8.11 -11.47
N PHE A 116 -4.45 6.78 -11.57
CA PHE A 116 -3.43 6.05 -12.32
C PHE A 116 -3.45 6.42 -13.80
N LYS A 117 -4.64 6.48 -14.42
CA LYS A 117 -4.83 6.92 -15.80
C LYS A 117 -4.46 8.41 -15.98
N LEU A 118 -4.86 9.26 -15.04
CA LEU A 118 -4.58 10.70 -15.08
C LEU A 118 -3.07 10.99 -14.97
N THR A 119 -2.38 10.34 -14.04
CA THR A 119 -0.94 10.50 -13.83
C THR A 119 -0.14 9.84 -14.94
N GLY A 120 -0.63 8.72 -15.47
CA GLY A 120 -0.01 7.93 -16.52
C GLY A 120 1.09 7.00 -16.00
N ARG A 121 0.98 5.71 -16.36
CA ARG A 121 1.93 4.66 -15.99
C ARG A 121 3.38 5.05 -16.29
N GLU A 122 3.64 5.52 -17.51
CA GLU A 122 5.01 5.89 -17.95
C GLU A 122 5.60 7.04 -17.11
N ASN A 123 4.75 7.96 -16.64
CA ASN A 123 5.20 9.04 -15.75
C ASN A 123 5.54 8.51 -14.35
N ILE A 124 4.78 7.55 -13.82
CA ILE A 124 5.11 6.91 -12.53
C ILE A 124 6.48 6.23 -12.64
N ILE A 125 6.73 5.48 -13.71
CA ILE A 125 8.01 4.82 -13.96
C ILE A 125 9.13 5.86 -14.05
N ALA A 126 9.02 6.81 -14.96
CA ALA A 126 10.09 7.76 -15.28
C ALA A 126 10.39 8.78 -14.17
N ASN A 127 9.40 9.13 -13.34
CA ASN A 127 9.53 10.21 -12.37
C ASN A 127 9.56 9.75 -10.91
N VAL A 128 9.07 8.53 -10.62
CA VAL A 128 9.08 7.97 -9.26
C VAL A 128 10.00 6.77 -9.18
N LEU A 129 9.79 5.73 -10.02
CA LEU A 129 10.49 4.46 -9.83
C LEU A 129 11.96 4.54 -10.25
N GLU A 130 12.24 5.04 -11.45
CA GLU A 130 13.61 5.10 -11.98
C GLU A 130 14.51 6.07 -11.21
N PRO A 131 14.12 7.33 -10.92
CA PRO A 131 14.99 8.27 -10.23
C PRO A 131 15.30 7.85 -8.78
N LEU A 132 14.40 7.10 -8.15
CA LEU A 132 14.60 6.57 -6.81
C LEU A 132 15.24 5.18 -6.80
N GLU A 133 15.56 4.63 -7.97
CA GLU A 133 16.11 3.27 -8.11
C GLU A 133 15.27 2.21 -7.37
N LEU A 134 13.94 2.26 -7.54
CA LEU A 134 13.01 1.29 -6.93
C LEU A 134 12.96 0.02 -7.76
N LYS A 135 14.03 -0.78 -7.70
CA LYS A 135 14.27 -1.91 -8.61
C LYS A 135 13.34 -3.10 -8.40
N ALA A 136 12.78 -3.23 -7.20
CA ALA A 136 11.83 -4.28 -6.87
C ALA A 136 10.37 -3.86 -7.17
N THR A 137 10.17 -2.63 -7.67
CA THR A 137 8.83 -2.08 -7.83
C THR A 137 8.40 -2.07 -9.30
N LYS A 138 7.20 -2.62 -9.54
CA LYS A 138 6.44 -2.51 -10.78
C LYS A 138 5.07 -1.91 -10.48
N CYS A 139 4.63 -1.01 -11.32
CA CYS A 139 3.33 -0.36 -11.23
C CYS A 139 2.74 -0.35 -12.65
N ASP A 140 2.30 -1.53 -13.10
CA ASP A 140 1.97 -1.82 -14.50
C ASP A 140 0.48 -1.87 -14.75
N LEU A 141 -0.31 -2.18 -13.70
CA LEU A 141 -1.73 -2.49 -13.81
C LEU A 141 -2.60 -1.45 -13.10
N THR A 142 -3.79 -1.22 -13.66
CA THR A 142 -4.90 -0.64 -12.89
C THR A 142 -5.42 -1.66 -11.87
N CYS A 143 -6.20 -1.22 -10.89
CA CYS A 143 -6.88 -2.15 -9.97
C CYS A 143 -7.81 -3.11 -10.72
N LYS A 144 -8.50 -2.62 -11.77
CA LYS A 144 -9.37 -3.43 -12.62
C LYS A 144 -8.57 -4.51 -13.33
N ASP A 145 -7.42 -4.16 -13.93
CA ASP A 145 -6.56 -5.11 -14.61
C ASP A 145 -5.94 -6.13 -13.65
N LEU A 146 -5.51 -5.70 -12.48
CA LEU A 146 -4.98 -6.60 -11.44
C LEU A 146 -6.03 -7.62 -10.98
N ILE A 147 -7.29 -7.19 -10.81
CA ILE A 147 -8.40 -8.10 -10.51
C ILE A 147 -8.61 -9.07 -11.66
N ALA A 148 -8.61 -8.61 -12.92
CA ALA A 148 -8.74 -9.47 -14.08
C ALA A 148 -7.66 -10.58 -14.08
N VAL A 149 -6.40 -10.20 -13.89
CA VAL A 149 -5.28 -11.17 -13.80
C VAL A 149 -5.50 -12.18 -12.66
N CYS A 150 -6.00 -11.75 -11.50
CA CYS A 150 -6.29 -12.63 -10.37
C CYS A 150 -7.38 -13.66 -10.68
N PHE A 151 -8.30 -13.35 -11.59
CA PHE A 151 -9.36 -14.28 -12.03
C PHE A 151 -9.04 -14.97 -13.37
N GLN A 152 -7.80 -14.85 -13.86
CA GLN A 152 -7.36 -15.38 -15.16
C GLN A 152 -8.09 -14.75 -16.36
N ASP A 153 -8.70 -13.59 -16.17
CA ASP A 153 -9.22 -12.76 -17.23
C ASP A 153 -8.09 -11.92 -17.87
N LYS A 154 -8.34 -11.36 -19.05
CA LYS A 154 -7.35 -10.48 -19.67
C LYS A 154 -7.49 -9.05 -19.18
N PRO A 155 -6.38 -8.33 -18.96
CA PRO A 155 -6.42 -6.90 -18.71
C PRO A 155 -7.22 -6.17 -19.80
N GLY A 156 -8.03 -5.19 -19.39
CA GLY A 156 -8.88 -4.41 -20.29
C GLY A 156 -10.25 -5.03 -20.60
N GLU A 157 -10.56 -6.23 -20.10
CA GLU A 157 -11.89 -6.81 -20.26
C GLU A 157 -12.91 -6.14 -19.32
N ASP A 158 -14.11 -5.83 -19.84
CA ASP A 158 -15.17 -5.19 -19.06
C ASP A 158 -15.98 -6.17 -18.22
N ASN A 159 -16.09 -7.43 -18.67
CA ASN A 159 -16.81 -8.49 -17.97
C ASN A 159 -15.83 -9.41 -17.27
N LEU A 160 -15.51 -9.07 -16.02
CA LEU A 160 -14.65 -9.93 -15.19
C LEU A 160 -15.40 -11.20 -14.77
N SER A 161 -14.70 -12.32 -14.81
CA SER A 161 -15.22 -13.61 -14.36
C SER A 161 -15.56 -13.55 -12.87
N ASP A 162 -16.75 -14.04 -12.50
CA ASP A 162 -17.14 -14.22 -11.09
C ASP A 162 -16.75 -15.62 -10.57
N ASN A 163 -16.02 -16.38 -11.36
CA ASN A 163 -15.62 -17.75 -11.03
C ASN A 163 -14.39 -17.72 -10.09
N ARG A 164 -14.65 -17.65 -8.79
CA ARG A 164 -13.63 -17.64 -7.74
C ARG A 164 -12.77 -18.90 -7.67
N ASP A 165 -13.18 -19.98 -8.35
CA ASP A 165 -12.43 -21.24 -8.42
C ASP A 165 -11.26 -21.16 -9.41
N LEU A 166 -11.22 -20.12 -10.28
CA LEU A 166 -10.18 -19.90 -11.28
C LEU A 166 -9.10 -18.91 -10.84
N ARG A 167 -8.94 -18.65 -9.55
CA ARG A 167 -7.95 -17.71 -9.05
C ARG A 167 -6.55 -18.09 -9.47
N ASN A 168 -5.82 -17.10 -9.96
CA ASN A 168 -4.42 -17.26 -10.34
C ASN A 168 -3.54 -17.16 -9.09
N THR A 169 -3.13 -18.32 -8.55
CA THR A 169 -2.28 -18.39 -7.35
C THR A 169 -0.91 -17.73 -7.56
N ASP A 170 -0.43 -17.60 -8.78
CA ASP A 170 0.86 -16.97 -9.08
C ASP A 170 0.80 -15.45 -8.88
N ALA A 171 -0.36 -14.80 -9.04
CA ALA A 171 -0.56 -13.39 -8.70
C ALA A 171 -0.28 -13.11 -7.21
N PHE A 172 -0.51 -14.08 -6.33
CA PHE A 172 -0.34 -13.95 -4.89
C PHE A 172 1.07 -14.27 -4.41
N THR A 173 1.87 -14.89 -5.24
CA THR A 173 3.25 -15.28 -4.92
C THR A 173 4.31 -14.42 -5.57
N GLY A 174 3.92 -13.40 -6.37
CA GLY A 174 4.84 -12.53 -7.09
C GLY A 174 5.57 -13.21 -8.25
N LYS A 175 5.01 -14.31 -8.80
CA LYS A 175 5.62 -15.06 -9.90
C LYS A 175 5.06 -14.72 -11.29
N LEU A 176 4.02 -13.90 -11.36
CA LEU A 176 3.47 -13.47 -12.63
C LEU A 176 4.35 -12.42 -13.28
N GLU A 177 4.55 -12.56 -14.58
CA GLU A 177 5.19 -11.54 -15.42
C GLU A 177 4.43 -10.21 -15.36
N LEU A 178 3.09 -10.29 -15.29
CA LEU A 178 2.19 -9.14 -15.20
C LEU A 178 1.57 -9.06 -13.80
N ASN A 179 2.14 -8.23 -12.94
CA ASN A 179 1.69 -7.99 -11.58
C ASN A 179 2.23 -6.64 -11.08
N ASP A 180 1.53 -6.01 -10.15
CA ASP A 180 2.10 -4.90 -9.39
C ASP A 180 2.89 -5.45 -8.21
N GLU A 181 4.14 -5.07 -8.13
CA GLU A 181 5.11 -5.59 -7.19
C GLU A 181 5.88 -4.47 -6.49
N THR A 182 6.41 -4.76 -5.31
CA THR A 182 7.32 -3.85 -4.62
C THR A 182 8.11 -4.60 -3.54
N SER A 183 9.05 -3.90 -2.89
CA SER A 183 9.71 -4.38 -1.68
C SER A 183 9.40 -3.48 -0.48
N PRO A 184 9.52 -3.99 0.76
CA PRO A 184 9.40 -3.16 1.96
C PRO A 184 10.27 -1.90 1.91
N ARG A 185 11.53 -2.03 1.47
CA ARG A 185 12.49 -0.93 1.37
C ARG A 185 12.11 0.10 0.30
N ASP A 186 11.60 -0.33 -0.85
CA ASP A 186 11.28 0.59 -1.95
C ASP A 186 10.14 1.53 -1.55
N VAL A 187 9.09 1.01 -0.93
CA VAL A 187 8.00 1.86 -0.43
C VAL A 187 8.49 2.80 0.68
N ALA A 188 9.33 2.30 1.57
CA ALA A 188 9.89 3.11 2.66
C ALA A 188 10.69 4.31 2.15
N LYS A 189 11.40 4.19 1.02
CA LYS A 189 12.11 5.34 0.40
C LYS A 189 11.17 6.48 0.03
N VAL A 190 10.01 6.16 -0.54
CA VAL A 190 9.01 7.17 -0.92
C VAL A 190 8.41 7.82 0.33
N LEU A 191 8.07 7.02 1.34
CA LEU A 191 7.56 7.51 2.62
C LEU A 191 8.56 8.43 3.33
N GLU A 192 9.85 8.08 3.31
CA GLU A 192 10.92 8.92 3.88
C GLU A 192 11.04 10.27 3.18
N LEU A 193 10.96 10.29 1.85
CA LEU A 193 10.99 11.54 1.09
C LEU A 193 9.78 12.44 1.41
N MET A 194 8.60 11.84 1.55
CA MET A 194 7.41 12.58 1.99
C MET A 194 7.58 13.09 3.43
N TYR A 195 8.06 12.26 4.36
CA TYR A 195 8.27 12.67 5.74
C TYR A 195 9.28 13.82 5.89
N THR A 196 10.36 13.75 5.14
CA THR A 196 11.43 14.78 5.19
C THR A 196 11.10 16.04 4.37
N GLY A 197 9.93 16.13 3.76
CA GLY A 197 9.54 17.26 2.90
C GLY A 197 10.33 17.36 1.61
N LYS A 198 11.01 16.29 1.21
CA LYS A 198 11.88 16.24 0.02
C LYS A 198 11.18 15.65 -1.20
N TRP A 199 9.99 15.07 -1.04
CA TRP A 199 9.19 14.67 -2.18
C TRP A 199 8.55 15.90 -2.80
N VAL A 200 9.04 16.30 -3.97
CA VAL A 200 8.65 17.53 -4.68
C VAL A 200 8.98 18.79 -3.87
N ASN A 201 8.23 19.07 -2.80
CA ASN A 201 8.44 20.15 -1.83
C ASN A 201 7.76 19.81 -0.50
N ALA A 202 7.96 20.66 0.52
CA ALA A 202 7.43 20.42 1.86
C ALA A 202 5.88 20.41 1.89
N GLU A 203 5.23 21.32 1.16
CA GLU A 203 3.77 21.43 1.13
C GLU A 203 3.11 20.19 0.48
N ALA A 204 3.61 19.75 -0.68
CA ALA A 204 3.12 18.55 -1.35
C ALA A 204 3.32 17.29 -0.49
N SER A 205 4.46 17.20 0.18
CA SER A 205 4.79 16.10 1.11
C SER A 205 3.84 16.06 2.31
N GLU A 206 3.58 17.21 2.94
CA GLU A 206 2.65 17.33 4.07
C GLU A 206 1.22 16.96 3.65
N GLN A 207 0.73 17.49 2.53
CA GLN A 207 -0.62 17.18 2.03
C GLN A 207 -0.78 15.69 1.70
N ALA A 208 0.24 15.04 1.13
CA ALA A 208 0.22 13.61 0.88
C ALA A 208 0.12 12.79 2.18
N LEU A 209 0.93 13.11 3.17
CA LEU A 209 0.91 12.45 4.47
C LEU A 209 -0.38 12.74 5.25
N ASP A 210 -0.96 13.92 5.14
CA ASP A 210 -2.22 14.26 5.79
C ASP A 210 -3.37 13.41 5.21
N ILE A 211 -3.39 13.19 3.91
CA ILE A 211 -4.35 12.24 3.30
C ILE A 211 -4.10 10.82 3.85
N MET A 212 -2.85 10.36 3.92
CA MET A 212 -2.52 9.02 4.43
C MET A 212 -2.87 8.83 5.91
N LYS A 213 -2.77 9.87 6.75
CA LYS A 213 -3.17 9.83 8.17
C LYS A 213 -4.67 9.60 8.37
N LEU A 214 -5.49 9.85 7.36
CA LEU A 214 -6.94 9.63 7.40
C LEU A 214 -7.34 8.18 7.08
N CYS A 215 -6.39 7.26 6.87
CA CYS A 215 -6.64 5.87 6.52
C CYS A 215 -7.60 5.21 7.51
N GLN A 216 -8.60 4.49 6.99
CA GLN A 216 -9.64 3.82 7.77
C GLN A 216 -9.45 2.31 7.87
N THR A 217 -8.49 1.75 7.13
CA THR A 217 -8.19 0.31 7.15
C THR A 217 -7.16 -0.03 8.25
N ASN A 218 -7.57 0.12 9.50
CA ASN A 218 -6.71 0.11 10.69
C ASN A 218 -6.51 -1.29 11.31
N GLY A 219 -6.60 -2.35 10.53
CA GLY A 219 -6.49 -3.73 11.01
C GLY A 219 -5.05 -4.23 11.23
N ARG A 220 -4.01 -3.48 10.84
CA ARG A 220 -2.59 -3.89 10.85
C ARG A 220 -1.74 -2.94 11.68
N ILE A 221 -0.95 -2.03 11.07
CA ILE A 221 -0.06 -1.13 11.84
C ILE A 221 -0.78 -0.45 13.02
N PRO A 222 -1.93 0.22 12.85
CA PRO A 222 -2.55 0.95 13.95
C PRO A 222 -3.28 0.09 14.99
N LYS A 223 -3.53 -1.19 14.69
CA LYS A 223 -4.51 -2.05 15.39
C LYS A 223 -4.36 -2.07 16.91
N PHE A 224 -3.15 -2.27 17.39
CA PHE A 224 -2.85 -2.42 18.82
C PHE A 224 -1.99 -1.28 19.38
N LEU A 225 -1.73 -0.23 18.58
CA LEU A 225 -1.04 0.95 19.07
C LEU A 225 -1.91 1.72 20.09
N PRO A 226 -1.30 2.49 20.99
CA PRO A 226 -2.06 3.33 21.91
C PRO A 226 -3.06 4.21 21.17
N LYS A 227 -4.28 4.31 21.74
CA LYS A 227 -5.36 5.08 21.12
C LYS A 227 -4.92 6.52 20.84
N GLY A 228 -5.10 6.94 19.59
CA GLY A 228 -4.75 8.29 19.14
C GLY A 228 -3.31 8.43 18.61
N THR A 229 -2.53 7.34 18.55
CA THR A 229 -1.24 7.36 17.84
C THR A 229 -1.50 7.66 16.36
N PRO A 230 -0.98 8.77 15.81
CA PRO A 230 -1.15 9.06 14.39
C PRO A 230 -0.32 8.08 13.55
N VAL A 231 -0.90 7.60 12.46
CA VAL A 231 -0.21 6.73 11.49
C VAL A 231 -0.60 7.18 10.09
N ALA A 232 0.39 7.56 9.29
CA ALA A 232 0.20 7.78 7.86
C ALA A 232 0.53 6.49 7.14
N HIS A 233 -0.48 5.75 6.63
CA HIS A 233 -0.23 4.42 6.09
C HIS A 233 -1.13 4.05 4.92
N LYS A 234 -0.73 3.00 4.21
CA LYS A 234 -1.50 2.37 3.14
C LYS A 234 -1.43 0.86 3.24
N THR A 235 -2.61 0.23 3.33
CA THR A 235 -2.74 -1.23 3.29
C THR A 235 -2.83 -1.77 1.88
N GLY A 236 -2.38 -3.01 1.69
CA GLY A 236 -2.58 -3.80 0.48
C GLY A 236 -3.17 -5.16 0.83
N THR A 237 -4.25 -5.57 0.16
CA THR A 237 -4.92 -6.84 0.43
C THR A 237 -5.30 -7.52 -0.88
N MET A 238 -4.92 -8.76 -1.00
CA MET A 238 -5.39 -9.73 -1.99
C MET A 238 -5.56 -11.07 -1.27
N ASP A 239 -6.06 -12.07 -1.96
CA ASP A 239 -6.05 -13.41 -1.39
C ASP A 239 -4.63 -13.83 -1.01
N ARG A 240 -4.43 -14.28 0.24
CA ARG A 240 -3.13 -14.68 0.79
C ARG A 240 -2.05 -13.58 0.79
N VAL A 241 -2.43 -12.33 0.60
CA VAL A 241 -1.56 -11.15 0.67
C VAL A 241 -2.10 -10.16 1.69
N ALA A 242 -1.25 -9.77 2.63
CA ALA A 242 -1.53 -8.74 3.61
C ALA A 242 -0.31 -7.83 3.76
N ASN A 243 -0.45 -6.58 3.35
CA ASN A 243 0.62 -5.59 3.40
C ASN A 243 0.17 -4.35 4.16
N ASP A 244 1.08 -3.69 4.85
CA ASP A 244 0.87 -2.35 5.38
C ASP A 244 2.19 -1.58 5.37
N ALA A 245 2.17 -0.35 4.91
CA ALA A 245 3.35 0.50 4.79
C ALA A 245 3.02 1.90 5.31
N GLY A 246 3.78 2.37 6.31
CA GLY A 246 3.44 3.65 6.93
C GLY A 246 4.50 4.24 7.82
N ILE A 247 4.17 5.44 8.30
CA ILE A 247 4.94 6.22 9.26
C ILE A 247 4.14 6.27 10.56
N VAL A 248 4.75 5.85 11.65
CA VAL A 248 4.16 5.91 13.01
C VAL A 248 4.75 7.10 13.73
N TYR A 249 3.88 7.98 14.23
CA TYR A 249 4.26 9.18 14.96
C TYR A 249 4.21 8.92 16.47
N THR A 250 5.35 9.06 17.15
CA THR A 250 5.44 8.76 18.57
C THR A 250 6.05 9.92 19.39
N PRO A 251 5.79 9.98 20.71
CA PRO A 251 6.41 11.01 21.57
C PRO A 251 7.93 10.93 21.65
N LYS A 252 8.56 9.81 21.29
CA LYS A 252 10.03 9.63 21.33
C LYS A 252 10.71 9.82 19.99
N GLY A 253 9.95 10.12 18.95
CA GLY A 253 10.38 10.25 17.56
C GLY A 253 9.51 9.40 16.66
N ASP A 254 9.69 9.54 15.36
CA ASP A 254 8.86 8.89 14.37
C ASP A 254 9.65 7.81 13.64
N TYR A 255 8.96 6.78 13.16
CA TYR A 255 9.60 5.70 12.41
C TYR A 255 8.75 5.25 11.23
N ILE A 256 9.41 4.72 10.22
CA ILE A 256 8.78 3.99 9.12
C ILE A 256 8.71 2.51 9.50
N LEU A 257 7.55 1.91 9.24
CA LEU A 257 7.36 0.46 9.30
C LEU A 257 6.63 0.02 8.03
N THR A 258 7.26 -0.85 7.25
CA THR A 258 6.65 -1.47 6.09
C THR A 258 6.70 -2.98 6.24
N MET A 259 5.55 -3.63 6.03
CA MET A 259 5.39 -5.07 6.22
C MET A 259 4.62 -5.65 5.05
N PHE A 260 5.19 -6.70 4.46
CA PHE A 260 4.61 -7.43 3.35
C PHE A 260 4.56 -8.91 3.70
N TYR A 261 3.40 -9.52 3.52
CA TYR A 261 3.20 -10.92 3.83
C TYR A 261 2.38 -11.61 2.75
N ASN A 262 2.94 -12.67 2.16
CA ASN A 262 2.26 -13.44 1.13
C ASN A 262 2.57 -14.94 1.23
N GLY A 263 1.84 -15.75 0.43
CA GLY A 263 2.13 -17.19 0.30
C GLY A 263 1.82 -18.00 1.55
N ASN A 264 0.90 -17.56 2.38
CA ASN A 264 0.42 -18.31 3.53
C ASN A 264 -0.07 -19.71 3.10
N THR A 265 0.53 -20.77 3.68
CA THR A 265 0.32 -22.17 3.29
C THR A 265 -0.89 -22.84 3.94
N ALA A 266 -1.82 -22.07 4.47
CA ALA A 266 -3.03 -22.61 5.04
C ALA A 266 -3.81 -23.48 4.05
N SER A 267 -4.43 -24.53 4.56
CA SER A 267 -5.30 -25.39 3.77
C SER A 267 -6.47 -24.59 3.19
N GLU A 268 -7.01 -25.03 2.05
CA GLU A 268 -8.19 -24.38 1.45
C GLU A 268 -9.40 -24.39 2.40
N GLU A 269 -9.51 -25.41 3.26
CA GLU A 269 -10.58 -25.50 4.26
C GLU A 269 -10.43 -24.43 5.35
N GLU A 270 -9.22 -24.13 5.80
CA GLU A 270 -8.95 -23.04 6.74
C GLU A 270 -9.13 -21.69 6.07
N TYR A 271 -8.74 -21.57 4.79
CA TYR A 271 -8.91 -20.36 4.00
C TYR A 271 -10.38 -20.04 3.73
N SER A 272 -11.20 -21.04 3.41
CA SER A 272 -12.65 -20.89 3.18
C SER A 272 -13.41 -20.44 4.43
N LYS A 273 -12.87 -20.65 5.63
CA LYS A 273 -13.45 -20.20 6.91
C LYS A 273 -13.10 -18.74 7.23
N ASN A 274 -12.47 -17.99 6.33
CA ASN A 274 -12.04 -16.60 6.52
C ASN A 274 -11.04 -16.37 7.68
N THR A 275 -10.46 -17.44 8.22
CA THR A 275 -9.56 -17.36 9.39
C THR A 275 -8.17 -16.84 9.01
N HIS A 276 -7.80 -16.93 7.74
CA HIS A 276 -6.44 -16.60 7.27
C HIS A 276 -6.14 -15.14 7.07
N ASN A 277 -7.09 -14.35 6.56
CA ASN A 277 -6.90 -12.90 6.53
C ASN A 277 -6.77 -12.36 7.96
N PHE A 278 -7.52 -12.93 8.91
CA PHE A 278 -7.38 -12.60 10.34
C PHE A 278 -6.00 -12.98 10.90
N PHE A 279 -5.44 -14.13 10.52
CA PHE A 279 -4.11 -14.53 10.97
C PHE A 279 -3.03 -13.60 10.41
N SER A 280 -3.05 -13.32 9.11
CA SER A 280 -2.08 -12.45 8.45
C SER A 280 -2.17 -11.01 8.98
N GLU A 281 -3.36 -10.47 9.13
CA GLU A 281 -3.57 -9.15 9.72
C GLU A 281 -3.15 -9.11 11.19
N GLY A 282 -3.48 -10.16 11.96
CA GLY A 282 -3.08 -10.31 13.36
C GLY A 282 -1.56 -10.36 13.51
N LEU A 283 -0.86 -11.10 12.65
CA LEU A 283 0.61 -11.16 12.65
C LEU A 283 1.22 -9.77 12.46
N LEU A 284 0.79 -9.03 11.44
CA LEU A 284 1.30 -7.68 11.17
C LEU A 284 0.96 -6.71 12.29
N ALA A 285 -0.23 -6.83 12.88
CA ALA A 285 -0.65 -6.00 14.00
C ALA A 285 0.21 -6.23 15.25
N HIS A 286 0.53 -7.49 15.58
CA HIS A 286 1.40 -7.81 16.72
C HIS A 286 2.87 -7.43 16.48
N ILE A 287 3.37 -7.56 15.23
CA ILE A 287 4.70 -7.03 14.89
C ILE A 287 4.74 -5.52 15.18
N SER A 288 3.72 -4.78 14.71
CA SER A 288 3.64 -3.34 14.92
C SER A 288 3.57 -2.96 16.40
N GLU A 289 2.76 -3.67 17.20
CA GLU A 289 2.64 -3.47 18.64
C GLU A 289 3.98 -3.68 19.38
N ASP A 290 4.63 -4.82 19.11
CA ASP A 290 5.89 -5.17 19.75
C ASP A 290 7.04 -4.24 19.32
N VAL A 291 7.06 -3.82 18.04
CA VAL A 291 8.01 -2.80 17.53
C VAL A 291 7.77 -1.46 18.22
N TYR A 292 6.52 -1.01 18.31
CA TYR A 292 6.17 0.23 19.01
C TYR A 292 6.66 0.20 20.46
N ASN A 293 6.33 -0.87 21.20
CA ASN A 293 6.74 -1.03 22.58
C ASN A 293 8.27 -1.01 22.74
N ALA A 294 8.98 -1.74 21.86
CA ALA A 294 10.45 -1.74 21.87
C ALA A 294 11.07 -0.38 21.51
N TYR A 295 10.36 0.43 20.72
CA TYR A 295 10.80 1.76 20.30
C TYR A 295 10.62 2.81 21.38
N VAL A 296 9.48 2.78 22.08
CA VAL A 296 9.14 3.81 23.09
C VAL A 296 9.66 3.50 24.50
N GLU A 297 10.13 2.28 24.77
CA GLU A 297 10.88 1.97 26.01
C GLU A 297 12.28 2.60 25.99
#